data_0fd2c9f38bd576d070aed5abae7c2c23
#
_entry.id   0fd2c9f38bd576d070aed5abae7c2c23
#
_cell.length_a   1.000
_cell.length_b   1.000
_cell.length_c   1.000
_cell.angle_alpha   90.00
_cell.angle_beta   90.00
_cell.angle_gamma   90.00
#
_symmetry.space_group_name_H-M   'P 1'
#
loop_
_entity.id
_entity.type
_entity.pdbx_description
1 polymer ?
#
loop_
_entity_poly.entity_id
_entity_poly.type
_entity_poly.pdbx_seq_one_letter_code
_entity_poly.pdbx_strand_id
1 'polypeptide(L)'
;MRITKDIPYGPNGMHLDLYAPDQDGFDTLIWFHGGGFEAGSRRDAEPLAESVTALGLGFASVEYRMFPSARFPDFLLDAAWSVAFLQKHGQDCGCGGRFVISGQSAGAYITMMLALNGALLHSAGVDETSILAYVSESSQQTTHYNMLRQRGIDSRAERIDEEAPLYYVGQRPLTKPLLLIYNAEDIPCRPEQNLLMYQSIRHFQPDAPVFLKELPGGHCAGSTHKDENGNYPYVTALKEFLASLR
;
A
#
# COMPACT_ATOMS: atom_id res chain seq x y z
N MET A 1 8.87 -5.71 -21.06
CA MET A 1 9.03 -5.44 -19.61
C MET A 1 10.42 -5.85 -19.17
N ARG A 2 11.15 -4.98 -18.49
CA ARG A 2 12.47 -5.24 -17.89
C ARG A 2 12.28 -5.62 -16.42
N ILE A 3 13.07 -6.56 -15.91
CA ILE A 3 12.97 -7.01 -14.50
C ILE A 3 14.35 -6.91 -13.86
N THR A 4 14.43 -6.21 -12.73
CA THR A 4 15.61 -6.17 -11.87
C THR A 4 15.22 -6.69 -10.50
N LYS A 5 15.79 -7.84 -10.12
CA LYS A 5 15.48 -8.52 -8.85
C LYS A 5 16.56 -8.26 -7.80
N ASP A 6 16.16 -8.42 -6.54
CA ASP A 6 17.06 -8.38 -5.37
C ASP A 6 17.81 -7.04 -5.21
N ILE A 7 17.15 -5.92 -5.51
CA ILE A 7 17.71 -4.57 -5.31
C ILE A 7 17.72 -4.28 -3.80
N PRO A 8 18.91 -4.11 -3.17
CA PRO A 8 18.97 -3.85 -1.74
C PRO A 8 18.54 -2.41 -1.42
N TYR A 9 17.76 -2.25 -0.34
CA TYR A 9 17.39 -0.93 0.16
C TYR A 9 17.43 -0.86 1.69
N GLY A 10 17.53 0.34 2.23
CA GLY A 10 17.48 0.62 3.67
C GLY A 10 18.62 -0.02 4.47
N PRO A 11 18.65 0.24 5.78
CA PRO A 11 19.76 -0.19 6.64
C PRO A 11 19.67 -1.67 7.07
N ASN A 12 18.53 -2.33 6.87
CA ASN A 12 18.25 -3.65 7.42
C ASN A 12 18.44 -4.79 6.41
N GLY A 13 19.06 -4.53 5.26
CA GLY A 13 19.32 -5.55 4.24
C GLY A 13 18.05 -6.08 3.56
N MET A 14 16.98 -5.26 3.52
CA MET A 14 15.79 -5.59 2.79
C MET A 14 15.99 -5.37 1.29
N HIS A 15 15.17 -6.05 0.48
CA HIS A 15 15.27 -6.00 -0.98
C HIS A 15 13.92 -5.66 -1.60
N LEU A 16 13.96 -5.10 -2.79
CA LEU A 16 12.80 -4.95 -3.65
C LEU A 16 13.09 -5.54 -5.04
N ASP A 17 12.04 -5.90 -5.75
CA ASP A 17 12.10 -6.30 -7.15
C ASP A 17 11.40 -5.22 -7.98
N LEU A 18 12.06 -4.72 -9.04
CA LEU A 18 11.50 -3.72 -9.93
C LEU A 18 11.14 -4.33 -11.29
N TYR A 19 9.88 -4.20 -11.64
CA TYR A 19 9.33 -4.52 -12.95
C TYR A 19 9.07 -3.21 -13.69
N ALA A 20 9.72 -2.98 -14.80
CA ALA A 20 9.72 -1.72 -15.51
C ALA A 20 9.21 -1.88 -16.95
N PRO A 21 8.43 -0.93 -17.47
CA PRO A 21 8.14 -0.87 -18.91
C PRO A 21 9.44 -0.65 -19.70
N ASP A 22 9.37 -0.86 -21.01
CA ASP A 22 10.57 -0.76 -21.88
C ASP A 22 11.09 0.68 -22.03
N GLN A 23 10.23 1.67 -21.82
CA GLN A 23 10.58 3.09 -21.88
C GLN A 23 10.87 3.64 -20.49
N ASP A 24 11.87 4.50 -20.35
CA ASP A 24 12.20 5.20 -19.10
C ASP A 24 11.29 6.40 -18.83
N GLY A 25 11.35 6.94 -17.62
CA GLY A 25 10.56 8.10 -17.19
C GLY A 25 9.15 7.74 -16.71
N PHE A 26 8.89 6.49 -16.39
CA PHE A 26 7.61 6.00 -15.91
C PHE A 26 7.33 6.36 -14.45
N ASP A 27 6.07 6.59 -14.14
CA ASP A 27 5.58 6.63 -12.75
C ASP A 27 5.64 5.22 -12.16
N THR A 28 5.96 5.09 -10.87
CA THR A 28 6.18 3.77 -10.25
C THR A 28 5.17 3.52 -9.15
N LEU A 29 4.48 2.39 -9.22
CA LEU A 29 3.68 1.85 -8.12
C LEU A 29 4.60 1.08 -7.17
N ILE A 30 4.69 1.53 -5.92
CA ILE A 30 5.40 0.85 -4.84
C ILE A 30 4.41 -0.06 -4.14
N TRP A 31 4.66 -1.35 -4.17
CA TRP A 31 3.74 -2.37 -3.70
C TRP A 31 4.22 -3.08 -2.45
N PHE A 32 3.38 -3.10 -1.43
CA PHE A 32 3.56 -3.87 -0.21
C PHE A 32 2.62 -5.09 -0.21
N HIS A 33 3.19 -6.29 -0.09
CA HIS A 33 2.44 -7.54 -0.11
C HIS A 33 1.59 -7.72 1.16
N GLY A 34 0.61 -8.62 1.12
CA GLY A 34 -0.17 -9.06 2.27
C GLY A 34 0.55 -10.11 3.11
N GLY A 35 -0.22 -10.84 3.93
CA GLY A 35 0.29 -11.96 4.74
C GLY A 35 0.32 -11.71 6.25
N GLY A 36 -0.40 -10.68 6.74
CA GLY A 36 -0.62 -10.45 8.17
C GLY A 36 0.65 -10.13 8.98
N PHE A 37 1.72 -9.68 8.35
CA PHE A 37 3.05 -9.46 8.93
C PHE A 37 3.76 -10.74 9.39
N GLU A 38 3.37 -11.92 8.89
CA GLU A 38 3.93 -13.22 9.24
C GLU A 38 4.27 -14.07 8.04
N ALA A 39 3.72 -13.74 6.88
CA ALA A 39 3.86 -14.48 5.63
C ALA A 39 3.83 -13.53 4.43
N GLY A 40 4.03 -14.07 3.25
CA GLY A 40 4.08 -13.33 2.01
C GLY A 40 5.51 -12.95 1.61
N SER A 41 5.64 -12.47 0.41
CA SER A 41 6.93 -12.11 -0.19
C SER A 41 6.71 -11.13 -1.33
N ARG A 42 7.69 -10.29 -1.61
CA ARG A 42 7.72 -9.45 -2.81
C ARG A 42 7.53 -10.24 -4.11
N ARG A 43 7.84 -11.54 -4.11
CA ARG A 43 7.73 -12.41 -5.30
C ARG A 43 6.29 -12.83 -5.61
N ASP A 44 5.39 -12.74 -4.63
CA ASP A 44 3.99 -13.17 -4.79
C ASP A 44 3.21 -12.25 -5.75
N ALA A 45 3.70 -11.03 -5.96
CA ALA A 45 3.04 -10.03 -6.80
C ALA A 45 3.51 -10.02 -8.27
N GLU A 46 4.36 -10.95 -8.70
CA GLU A 46 4.88 -11.00 -10.09
C GLU A 46 3.76 -11.01 -11.16
N PRO A 47 2.67 -11.80 -11.03
CA PRO A 47 1.59 -11.78 -12.02
C PRO A 47 0.82 -10.44 -12.05
N LEU A 48 0.70 -9.76 -10.91
CA LEU A 48 0.09 -8.43 -10.81
C LEU A 48 1.01 -7.37 -11.46
N ALA A 49 2.32 -7.48 -11.23
CA ALA A 49 3.34 -6.59 -11.78
C ALA A 49 3.30 -6.55 -13.31
N GLU A 50 3.10 -7.69 -13.98
CA GLU A 50 2.93 -7.76 -15.44
C GLU A 50 1.74 -6.91 -15.91
N SER A 51 0.61 -7.01 -15.20
CA SER A 51 -0.60 -6.28 -15.56
C SER A 51 -0.48 -4.77 -15.29
N VAL A 52 0.22 -4.37 -14.23
CA VAL A 52 0.48 -2.95 -13.92
C VAL A 52 1.48 -2.35 -14.91
N THR A 53 2.53 -3.08 -15.28
CA THR A 53 3.52 -2.60 -16.25
C THR A 53 2.93 -2.46 -17.66
N ALA A 54 1.92 -3.24 -18.01
CA ALA A 54 1.17 -3.08 -19.26
C ALA A 54 0.41 -1.74 -19.33
N LEU A 55 0.16 -1.07 -18.18
CA LEU A 55 -0.38 0.30 -18.15
C LEU A 55 0.68 1.38 -18.37
N GLY A 56 1.94 1.02 -18.56
CA GLY A 56 3.07 1.95 -18.66
C GLY A 56 3.61 2.44 -17.31
N LEU A 57 3.24 1.80 -16.21
CA LEU A 57 3.76 2.07 -14.87
C LEU A 57 4.93 1.12 -14.54
N GLY A 58 5.89 1.58 -13.77
CA GLY A 58 6.79 0.69 -13.05
C GLY A 58 6.07 0.04 -11.87
N PHE A 59 6.53 -1.15 -11.45
CA PHE A 59 6.02 -1.83 -10.26
C PHE A 59 7.21 -2.26 -9.39
N ALA A 60 7.35 -1.63 -8.24
CA ALA A 60 8.37 -1.96 -7.24
C ALA A 60 7.75 -2.81 -6.15
N SER A 61 7.99 -4.11 -6.17
CA SER A 61 7.51 -5.05 -5.15
C SER A 61 8.50 -5.09 -3.99
N VAL A 62 8.05 -4.70 -2.82
CA VAL A 62 8.90 -4.45 -1.65
C VAL A 62 8.80 -5.58 -0.65
N GLU A 63 9.96 -6.12 -0.22
CA GLU A 63 10.07 -6.94 0.97
C GLU A 63 10.18 -6.04 2.19
N TYR A 64 9.63 -6.45 3.32
CA TYR A 64 9.75 -5.76 4.59
C TYR A 64 9.88 -6.80 5.72
N ARG A 65 10.51 -6.42 6.83
CA ARG A 65 10.68 -7.33 7.98
C ARG A 65 9.33 -7.67 8.59
N MET A 66 9.17 -8.92 9.00
CA MET A 66 7.94 -9.47 9.54
C MET A 66 8.15 -10.11 10.92
N PHE A 67 7.07 -10.32 11.65
CA PHE A 67 7.06 -11.08 12.89
C PHE A 67 7.53 -12.55 12.63
N PRO A 68 8.31 -13.17 13.54
CA PRO A 68 8.70 -12.69 14.87
C PRO A 68 9.97 -11.84 14.92
N SER A 69 10.71 -11.72 13.80
CA SER A 69 12.00 -11.00 13.74
C SER A 69 11.85 -9.47 13.83
N ALA A 70 10.66 -8.96 13.53
CA ALA A 70 10.32 -7.54 13.61
C ALA A 70 8.94 -7.34 14.25
N ARG A 71 8.71 -6.13 14.77
CA ARG A 71 7.46 -5.71 15.40
C ARG A 71 7.11 -4.30 14.95
N PHE A 72 5.94 -3.82 15.33
CA PHE A 72 5.59 -2.41 15.14
C PHE A 72 6.64 -1.50 15.83
N PRO A 73 7.20 -0.47 15.17
CA PRO A 73 6.88 -0.02 13.80
C PRO A 73 7.88 -0.49 12.72
N ASP A 74 8.69 -1.52 12.93
CA ASP A 74 9.82 -1.91 12.07
C ASP A 74 9.45 -2.04 10.58
N PHE A 75 8.33 -2.73 10.27
CA PHE A 75 7.86 -2.93 8.89
C PHE A 75 7.38 -1.61 8.24
N LEU A 76 6.90 -0.65 9.04
CA LEU A 76 6.54 0.69 8.55
C LEU A 76 7.78 1.51 8.21
N LEU A 77 8.83 1.39 9.01
CA LEU A 77 10.11 2.04 8.75
C LEU A 77 10.78 1.46 7.51
N ASP A 78 10.77 0.12 7.34
CA ASP A 78 11.27 -0.51 6.13
C ASP A 78 10.52 -0.01 4.90
N ALA A 79 9.19 0.08 4.97
CA ALA A 79 8.37 0.62 3.89
C ALA A 79 8.73 2.08 3.57
N ALA A 80 8.88 2.94 4.58
CA ALA A 80 9.28 4.33 4.37
C ALA A 80 10.68 4.43 3.74
N TRP A 81 11.64 3.60 4.15
CA TRP A 81 12.97 3.55 3.54
C TRP A 81 12.95 3.06 2.09
N SER A 82 12.04 2.16 1.71
CA SER A 82 11.89 1.74 0.31
C SER A 82 11.45 2.89 -0.58
N VAL A 83 10.54 3.75 -0.09
CA VAL A 83 10.13 4.97 -0.79
C VAL A 83 11.30 5.94 -0.94
N ALA A 84 12.03 6.23 0.15
CA ALA A 84 13.20 7.10 0.13
C ALA A 84 14.29 6.58 -0.81
N PHE A 85 14.53 5.27 -0.82
CA PHE A 85 15.48 4.63 -1.73
C PHE A 85 15.09 4.84 -3.20
N LEU A 86 13.83 4.59 -3.55
CA LEU A 86 13.36 4.77 -4.92
C LEU A 86 13.37 6.24 -5.36
N GLN A 87 13.10 7.18 -4.48
CA GLN A 87 13.27 8.61 -4.76
C GLN A 87 14.71 8.95 -5.11
N LYS A 88 15.67 8.42 -4.37
CA LYS A 88 17.07 8.74 -4.52
C LYS A 88 17.74 8.01 -5.69
N HIS A 89 17.37 6.74 -5.92
CA HIS A 89 18.08 5.82 -6.82
C HIS A 89 17.21 5.29 -7.96
N GLY A 90 15.89 5.55 -7.95
CA GLY A 90 14.99 4.99 -8.95
C GLY A 90 15.29 5.44 -10.38
N GLN A 91 15.85 6.63 -10.58
CA GLN A 91 16.24 7.12 -11.90
C GLN A 91 17.31 6.24 -12.56
N ASP A 92 18.19 5.64 -11.77
CA ASP A 92 19.22 4.70 -12.28
C ASP A 92 18.58 3.43 -12.88
N CYS A 93 17.32 3.17 -12.53
CA CYS A 93 16.51 2.06 -13.03
C CYS A 93 15.40 2.51 -14.00
N GLY A 94 15.39 3.78 -14.41
CA GLY A 94 14.42 4.35 -15.37
C GLY A 94 13.16 4.94 -14.76
N CYS A 95 13.00 4.97 -13.42
CA CYS A 95 11.84 5.60 -12.77
C CYS A 95 11.81 7.12 -13.04
N GLY A 96 10.61 7.67 -13.29
CA GLY A 96 10.39 9.10 -13.56
C GLY A 96 10.34 9.98 -12.30
N GLY A 97 10.54 9.41 -11.10
CA GLY A 97 10.59 10.15 -9.83
C GLY A 97 9.22 10.46 -9.23
N ARG A 98 8.11 9.93 -9.77
CA ARG A 98 6.78 10.04 -9.17
C ARG A 98 6.25 8.65 -8.78
N PHE A 99 5.59 8.57 -7.62
CA PHE A 99 5.27 7.29 -6.98
C PHE A 99 3.81 7.20 -6.55
N VAL A 100 3.20 6.03 -6.77
CA VAL A 100 1.95 5.61 -6.16
C VAL A 100 2.28 4.59 -5.08
N ILE A 101 1.92 4.85 -3.83
CA ILE A 101 2.15 3.92 -2.73
C ILE A 101 0.93 3.01 -2.59
N SER A 102 1.14 1.70 -2.61
CA SER A 102 0.03 0.75 -2.60
C SER A 102 0.37 -0.57 -1.90
N GLY A 103 -0.69 -1.32 -1.59
CA GLY A 103 -0.57 -2.66 -1.04
C GLY A 103 -1.92 -3.32 -0.80
N GLN A 104 -1.87 -4.60 -0.43
CA GLN A 104 -3.04 -5.39 -0.08
C GLN A 104 -2.96 -5.89 1.36
N SER A 105 -4.09 -6.01 2.07
CA SER A 105 -4.17 -6.57 3.43
C SER A 105 -3.19 -5.90 4.40
N ALA A 106 -2.18 -6.61 4.92
CA ALA A 106 -1.12 -6.06 5.76
C ALA A 106 -0.31 -4.97 5.01
N GLY A 107 -0.06 -5.14 3.71
CA GLY A 107 0.57 -4.11 2.88
C GLY A 107 -0.32 -2.88 2.68
N ALA A 108 -1.63 -3.06 2.61
CA ALA A 108 -2.59 -1.96 2.59
C ALA A 108 -2.62 -1.20 3.92
N TYR A 109 -2.49 -1.92 5.05
CA TYR A 109 -2.30 -1.28 6.36
C TYR A 109 -1.03 -0.42 6.38
N ILE A 110 0.11 -0.92 5.84
CA ILE A 110 1.33 -0.11 5.66
C ILE A 110 1.01 1.15 4.84
N THR A 111 0.35 1.01 3.71
CA THR A 111 -0.05 2.12 2.84
C THR A 111 -0.86 3.17 3.60
N MET A 112 -1.84 2.76 4.39
CA MET A 112 -2.67 3.65 5.20
C MET A 112 -1.87 4.36 6.28
N MET A 113 -0.98 3.65 6.97
CA MET A 113 -0.09 4.25 7.97
C MET A 113 0.85 5.29 7.36
N LEU A 114 1.44 5.02 6.19
CA LEU A 114 2.28 6.00 5.47
C LEU A 114 1.47 7.22 5.00
N ALA A 115 0.22 7.03 4.58
CA ALA A 115 -0.65 8.13 4.13
C ALA A 115 -1.07 9.05 5.28
N LEU A 116 -1.37 8.50 6.47
CA LEU A 116 -1.99 9.24 7.56
C LEU A 116 -1.00 9.65 8.66
N ASN A 117 0.05 8.85 8.92
CA ASN A 117 1.11 9.19 9.87
C ASN A 117 2.34 9.76 9.15
N GLY A 118 2.34 11.09 8.95
CA GLY A 118 3.43 11.78 8.23
C GLY A 118 4.82 11.65 8.86
N ALA A 119 4.91 11.32 10.16
CA ALA A 119 6.20 11.14 10.82
C ALA A 119 6.99 9.98 10.22
N LEU A 120 6.33 8.95 9.69
CA LEU A 120 6.99 7.78 9.09
C LEU A 120 7.80 8.16 7.85
N LEU A 121 7.16 8.82 6.89
CA LEU A 121 7.83 9.25 5.65
C LEU A 121 8.88 10.33 5.94
N HIS A 122 8.56 11.27 6.82
CA HIS A 122 9.50 12.33 7.23
C HIS A 122 10.77 11.76 7.87
N SER A 123 10.64 10.75 8.75
CA SER A 123 11.78 10.11 9.42
C SER A 123 12.74 9.41 8.44
N ALA A 124 12.24 8.95 7.30
CA ALA A 124 13.03 8.35 6.23
C ALA A 124 13.61 9.40 5.24
N GLY A 125 13.27 10.69 5.41
CA GLY A 125 13.69 11.76 4.52
C GLY A 125 12.95 11.78 3.18
N VAL A 126 11.74 11.25 3.13
CA VAL A 126 10.91 11.22 1.90
C VAL A 126 10.38 12.62 1.58
N ASP A 127 10.56 13.07 0.35
CA ASP A 127 9.88 14.24 -0.20
C ASP A 127 8.48 13.81 -0.67
N GLU A 128 7.46 14.17 0.09
CA GLU A 128 6.07 13.85 -0.22
C GLU A 128 5.56 14.51 -1.53
N THR A 129 6.28 15.48 -2.10
CA THR A 129 5.87 16.10 -3.38
C THR A 129 5.91 15.10 -4.53
N SER A 130 6.79 14.10 -4.47
CA SER A 130 6.91 13.04 -5.46
C SER A 130 5.81 11.98 -5.36
N ILE A 131 5.04 11.94 -4.26
CA ILE A 131 3.94 11.00 -4.11
C ILE A 131 2.73 11.50 -4.89
N LEU A 132 2.28 10.70 -5.85
CA LEU A 132 1.10 10.99 -6.67
C LEU A 132 -0.19 10.64 -5.94
N ALA A 133 -0.23 9.46 -5.34
CA ALA A 133 -1.44 8.91 -4.71
C ALA A 133 -1.11 7.73 -3.79
N TYR A 134 -2.10 7.35 -2.98
CA TYR A 134 -2.13 6.12 -2.21
C TYR A 134 -3.29 5.23 -2.67
N VAL A 135 -3.06 3.91 -2.74
CA VAL A 135 -4.09 2.92 -3.11
C VAL A 135 -4.04 1.75 -2.13
N SER A 136 -5.10 1.53 -1.39
CA SER A 136 -5.17 0.57 -0.29
C SER A 136 -6.25 -0.46 -0.56
N GLU A 137 -5.92 -1.75 -0.68
CA GLU A 137 -6.88 -2.83 -0.87
C GLU A 137 -7.03 -3.69 0.39
N SER A 138 -8.27 -3.79 0.91
CA SER A 138 -8.64 -4.66 2.05
C SER A 138 -7.84 -4.38 3.32
N SER A 139 -7.50 -3.12 3.59
CA SER A 139 -6.74 -2.75 4.77
C SER A 139 -7.51 -2.96 6.07
N GLN A 140 -6.83 -3.42 7.12
CA GLN A 140 -7.30 -3.26 8.49
C GLN A 140 -7.08 -1.82 8.93
N GLN A 141 -8.14 -1.14 9.36
CA GLN A 141 -8.08 0.28 9.74
C GLN A 141 -7.99 0.50 11.25
N THR A 142 -8.21 -0.57 12.03
CA THR A 142 -7.98 -0.64 13.47
C THR A 142 -6.59 -1.19 13.78
N THR A 143 -6.20 -1.29 15.05
CA THR A 143 -4.95 -1.96 15.45
C THR A 143 -4.92 -3.37 14.87
N HIS A 144 -3.86 -3.67 14.12
CA HIS A 144 -3.80 -4.90 13.34
C HIS A 144 -3.83 -6.15 14.25
N TYR A 145 -4.56 -7.19 13.84
CA TYR A 145 -4.78 -8.41 14.62
C TYR A 145 -3.48 -9.09 15.09
N ASN A 146 -2.42 -9.03 14.31
CA ASN A 146 -1.12 -9.57 14.66
C ASN A 146 -0.53 -8.83 15.88
N MET A 147 -0.62 -7.49 15.91
CA MET A 147 -0.15 -6.67 17.03
C MET A 147 -0.97 -6.93 18.28
N LEU A 148 -2.30 -7.08 18.16
CA LEU A 148 -3.16 -7.46 19.28
C LEU A 148 -2.72 -8.80 19.88
N ARG A 149 -2.45 -9.79 19.03
CA ARG A 149 -1.96 -11.10 19.46
C ARG A 149 -0.61 -11.02 20.15
N GLN A 150 0.33 -10.22 19.63
CA GLN A 150 1.64 -9.99 20.28
C GLN A 150 1.51 -9.34 21.68
N ARG A 151 0.45 -8.56 21.88
CA ARG A 151 0.11 -7.92 23.15
C ARG A 151 -0.72 -8.81 24.09
N GLY A 152 -1.02 -10.06 23.69
CA GLY A 152 -1.87 -10.98 24.46
C GLY A 152 -3.35 -10.59 24.47
N ILE A 153 -3.79 -9.79 23.49
CA ILE A 153 -5.18 -9.35 23.31
C ILE A 153 -5.84 -10.26 22.29
N ASP A 154 -7.14 -10.51 22.45
CA ASP A 154 -7.92 -11.26 21.44
C ASP A 154 -7.78 -10.56 20.07
N SER A 155 -7.27 -11.30 19.09
CA SER A 155 -7.01 -10.77 17.74
C SER A 155 -8.27 -10.34 16.98
N ARG A 156 -9.46 -10.70 17.48
CA ARG A 156 -10.76 -10.28 16.94
C ARG A 156 -11.24 -8.94 17.50
N ALA A 157 -10.54 -8.41 18.51
CA ALA A 157 -10.92 -7.14 19.12
C ALA A 157 -10.66 -5.98 18.15
N GLU A 158 -11.62 -5.06 18.05
CA GLU A 158 -11.46 -3.81 17.31
C GLU A 158 -10.96 -2.72 18.26
N ARG A 159 -9.71 -2.33 18.08
CA ARG A 159 -9.08 -1.27 18.89
C ARG A 159 -8.52 -0.18 17.99
N ILE A 160 -8.58 1.06 18.49
CA ILE A 160 -8.01 2.23 17.83
C ILE A 160 -7.03 2.86 18.81
N ASP A 161 -5.76 2.63 18.57
CA ASP A 161 -4.64 3.24 19.29
C ASP A 161 -3.55 3.65 18.26
N GLU A 162 -2.37 4.06 18.71
CA GLU A 162 -1.27 4.53 17.86
C GLU A 162 -0.82 3.51 16.79
N GLU A 163 -1.20 2.25 16.97
CA GLU A 163 -0.96 1.17 16.00
C GLU A 163 -2.12 1.03 15.00
N ALA A 164 -3.08 1.96 14.94
CA ALA A 164 -4.25 1.91 14.06
C ALA A 164 -4.25 3.06 13.05
N PRO A 165 -4.48 2.84 11.74
CA PRO A 165 -4.63 3.93 10.78
C PRO A 165 -5.73 4.93 11.15
N LEU A 166 -6.87 4.46 11.68
CA LEU A 166 -7.99 5.33 12.12
C LEU A 166 -7.60 6.33 13.20
N TYR A 167 -6.59 6.02 14.03
CA TYR A 167 -6.08 6.93 15.08
C TYR A 167 -5.56 8.25 14.51
N TYR A 168 -5.01 8.22 13.28
CA TYR A 168 -4.36 9.38 12.65
C TYR A 168 -5.32 10.26 11.83
N VAL A 169 -6.58 9.86 11.69
CA VAL A 169 -7.58 10.66 10.94
C VAL A 169 -7.78 12.00 11.60
N GLY A 170 -7.62 13.08 10.82
CA GLY A 170 -7.78 14.46 11.30
C GLY A 170 -6.55 15.05 12.01
N GLN A 171 -5.49 14.28 12.26
CA GLN A 171 -4.27 14.79 12.89
C GLN A 171 -3.40 15.62 11.93
N ARG A 172 -3.49 15.35 10.63
CA ARG A 172 -2.89 16.19 9.58
C ARG A 172 -3.79 16.25 8.35
N PRO A 173 -3.64 17.25 7.47
CA PRO A 173 -4.35 17.27 6.20
C PRO A 173 -3.94 16.08 5.30
N LEU A 174 -4.92 15.38 4.73
CA LEU A 174 -4.71 14.42 3.66
C LEU A 174 -4.70 15.20 2.33
N THR A 175 -3.51 15.52 1.84
CA THR A 175 -3.32 16.35 0.63
C THR A 175 -3.14 15.54 -0.64
N LYS A 176 -2.78 14.26 -0.51
CA LYS A 176 -2.58 13.36 -1.66
C LYS A 176 -3.82 12.50 -1.88
N PRO A 177 -4.18 12.24 -3.15
CA PRO A 177 -5.29 11.36 -3.47
C PRO A 177 -5.14 9.98 -2.83
N LEU A 178 -6.21 9.49 -2.20
CA LEU A 178 -6.27 8.18 -1.55
C LEU A 178 -7.45 7.38 -2.09
N LEU A 179 -7.18 6.24 -2.70
CA LEU A 179 -8.20 5.27 -3.09
C LEU A 179 -8.25 4.14 -2.06
N LEU A 180 -9.40 4.00 -1.41
CA LEU A 180 -9.74 2.86 -0.56
C LEU A 180 -10.50 1.84 -1.39
N ILE A 181 -9.97 0.64 -1.50
CA ILE A 181 -10.60 -0.50 -2.14
C ILE A 181 -10.95 -1.52 -1.06
N TYR A 182 -12.19 -1.99 -1.06
CA TYR A 182 -12.63 -3.12 -0.24
C TYR A 182 -13.35 -4.15 -1.09
N ASN A 183 -13.33 -5.40 -0.67
CA ASN A 183 -14.01 -6.47 -1.37
C ASN A 183 -15.32 -6.79 -0.68
N ALA A 184 -16.38 -7.03 -1.45
CA ALA A 184 -17.76 -7.18 -0.93
C ALA A 184 -17.93 -8.37 0.02
N GLU A 185 -17.17 -9.44 -0.20
CA GLU A 185 -17.19 -10.69 0.57
C GLU A 185 -15.91 -10.87 1.39
N ASP A 186 -15.32 -9.76 1.85
CA ASP A 186 -14.07 -9.76 2.63
C ASP A 186 -14.24 -10.46 4.00
N ILE A 187 -13.15 -10.69 4.70
CA ILE A 187 -13.18 -11.22 6.06
C ILE A 187 -14.00 -10.29 6.98
N PRO A 188 -14.62 -10.84 8.05
CA PRO A 188 -15.51 -10.07 8.92
C PRO A 188 -14.91 -8.73 9.38
N CYS A 189 -15.75 -7.70 9.45
CA CYS A 189 -15.45 -6.32 9.82
C CYS A 189 -14.52 -5.55 8.85
N ARG A 190 -13.98 -6.18 7.82
CA ARG A 190 -13.03 -5.51 6.92
C ARG A 190 -13.72 -4.48 6.00
N PRO A 191 -14.87 -4.79 5.36
CA PRO A 191 -15.63 -3.80 4.60
C PRO A 191 -16.05 -2.61 5.46
N GLU A 192 -16.57 -2.88 6.65
CA GLU A 192 -17.06 -1.85 7.59
C GLU A 192 -15.95 -0.92 8.06
N GLN A 193 -14.76 -1.45 8.31
CA GLN A 193 -13.59 -0.63 8.68
C GLN A 193 -13.18 0.32 7.55
N ASN A 194 -13.20 -0.13 6.29
CA ASN A 194 -12.87 0.70 5.14
C ASN A 194 -13.94 1.77 4.87
N LEU A 195 -15.22 1.44 5.05
CA LEU A 195 -16.33 2.39 5.02
C LEU A 195 -16.20 3.43 6.15
N LEU A 196 -15.89 2.99 7.38
CA LEU A 196 -15.66 3.87 8.52
C LEU A 196 -14.48 4.81 8.26
N MET A 197 -13.36 4.31 7.73
CA MET A 197 -12.20 5.13 7.37
C MET A 197 -12.58 6.21 6.36
N TYR A 198 -13.28 5.85 5.29
CA TYR A 198 -13.74 6.80 4.27
C TYR A 198 -14.63 7.89 4.88
N GLN A 199 -15.64 7.50 5.67
CA GLN A 199 -16.56 8.44 6.31
C GLN A 199 -15.86 9.33 7.34
N SER A 200 -14.92 8.78 8.11
CA SER A 200 -14.14 9.55 9.09
C SER A 200 -13.28 10.60 8.41
N ILE A 201 -12.57 10.28 7.33
CA ILE A 201 -11.80 11.26 6.57
C ILE A 201 -12.72 12.35 6.03
N ARG A 202 -13.85 11.98 5.40
CA ARG A 202 -14.83 12.94 4.87
C ARG A 202 -15.46 13.83 5.93
N HIS A 203 -15.63 13.33 7.16
CA HIS A 203 -16.17 14.10 8.27
C HIS A 203 -15.18 15.15 8.76
N PHE A 204 -13.91 14.76 8.99
CA PHE A 204 -12.89 15.67 9.51
C PHE A 204 -12.30 16.60 8.44
N GLN A 205 -12.27 16.14 7.20
CA GLN A 205 -11.65 16.83 6.06
C GLN A 205 -12.55 16.69 4.82
N PRO A 206 -13.66 17.47 4.71
CA PRO A 206 -14.65 17.33 3.63
C PRO A 206 -14.07 17.43 2.22
N ASP A 207 -13.01 18.22 2.05
CA ASP A 207 -12.34 18.48 0.76
C ASP A 207 -11.15 17.54 0.50
N ALA A 208 -10.87 16.58 1.41
CA ALA A 208 -9.79 15.63 1.20
C ALA A 208 -10.04 14.78 -0.06
N PRO A 209 -9.02 14.54 -0.90
CA PRO A 209 -9.17 13.77 -2.13
C PRO A 209 -9.19 12.25 -1.83
N VAL A 210 -10.22 11.81 -1.10
CA VAL A 210 -10.44 10.40 -0.75
C VAL A 210 -11.54 9.80 -1.62
N PHE A 211 -11.27 8.61 -2.14
CA PHE A 211 -12.14 7.84 -3.03
C PHE A 211 -12.38 6.45 -2.43
N LEU A 212 -13.55 5.89 -2.72
CA LEU A 212 -13.94 4.57 -2.24
C LEU A 212 -14.39 3.71 -3.43
N LYS A 213 -13.92 2.48 -3.50
CA LYS A 213 -14.29 1.51 -4.54
C LYS A 213 -14.59 0.16 -3.91
N GLU A 214 -15.76 -0.36 -4.16
CA GLU A 214 -16.10 -1.75 -3.87
C GLU A 214 -15.71 -2.63 -5.07
N LEU A 215 -15.07 -3.77 -4.78
CA LEU A 215 -14.81 -4.83 -5.75
C LEU A 215 -15.51 -6.14 -5.32
N PRO A 216 -15.89 -6.98 -6.28
CA PRO A 216 -16.48 -8.28 -5.96
C PRO A 216 -15.46 -9.25 -5.36
N GLY A 217 -15.96 -10.29 -4.67
CA GLY A 217 -15.17 -11.40 -4.15
C GLY A 217 -14.66 -11.21 -2.74
N GLY A 218 -13.86 -12.18 -2.28
CA GLY A 218 -13.34 -12.25 -0.93
C GLY A 218 -12.10 -11.38 -0.70
N HIS A 219 -11.41 -11.64 0.41
CA HIS A 219 -10.25 -10.85 0.85
C HIS A 219 -9.17 -10.68 -0.22
N CYS A 220 -8.88 -9.45 -0.62
CA CYS A 220 -7.90 -9.10 -1.66
C CYS A 220 -8.18 -9.73 -3.04
N ALA A 221 -9.42 -10.08 -3.35
CA ALA A 221 -9.75 -10.72 -4.63
C ALA A 221 -9.41 -9.82 -5.82
N GLY A 222 -9.46 -8.51 -5.66
CA GLY A 222 -9.15 -7.56 -6.73
C GLY A 222 -7.72 -7.68 -7.27
N SER A 223 -6.74 -7.90 -6.40
CA SER A 223 -5.32 -8.02 -6.77
C SER A 223 -4.84 -9.47 -6.93
N THR A 224 -5.60 -10.46 -6.45
CA THR A 224 -5.18 -11.87 -6.46
C THR A 224 -5.92 -12.76 -7.46
N HIS A 225 -7.10 -12.34 -7.92
CA HIS A 225 -7.93 -13.10 -8.86
C HIS A 225 -8.23 -12.27 -10.10
N LYS A 226 -8.18 -12.92 -11.25
CA LYS A 226 -8.60 -12.32 -12.53
C LYS A 226 -10.10 -12.48 -12.73
N ASP A 227 -10.72 -11.47 -13.33
CA ASP A 227 -12.11 -11.52 -13.78
C ASP A 227 -12.28 -12.43 -15.01
N GLU A 228 -13.50 -12.55 -15.51
CA GLU A 228 -13.84 -13.34 -16.70
C GLU A 228 -13.12 -12.89 -17.98
N ASN A 229 -12.62 -11.65 -18.01
CA ASN A 229 -11.86 -11.07 -19.13
C ASN A 229 -10.35 -11.25 -18.96
N GLY A 230 -9.91 -11.90 -17.87
CA GLY A 230 -8.49 -12.12 -17.57
C GLY A 230 -7.78 -10.93 -16.94
N ASN A 231 -8.50 -9.89 -16.48
CA ASN A 231 -7.95 -8.70 -15.84
C ASN A 231 -8.05 -8.79 -14.31
N TYR A 232 -7.08 -8.23 -13.61
CA TYR A 232 -7.21 -7.99 -12.18
C TYR A 232 -8.15 -6.79 -11.94
N PRO A 233 -9.28 -6.93 -11.21
CA PRO A 233 -10.17 -5.81 -10.90
C PRO A 233 -9.46 -4.63 -10.22
N TYR A 234 -8.44 -4.92 -9.40
CA TYR A 234 -7.56 -3.93 -8.81
C TYR A 234 -6.86 -3.06 -9.88
N VAL A 235 -6.31 -3.67 -10.94
CA VAL A 235 -5.61 -2.95 -12.02
C VAL A 235 -6.56 -2.05 -12.79
N THR A 236 -7.80 -2.51 -13.01
CA THR A 236 -8.86 -1.71 -13.62
C THR A 236 -9.19 -0.50 -12.75
N ALA A 237 -9.41 -0.70 -11.45
CA ALA A 237 -9.70 0.37 -10.50
C ALA A 237 -8.53 1.37 -10.40
N LEU A 238 -7.29 0.89 -10.36
CA LEU A 238 -6.08 1.71 -10.36
C LEU A 238 -6.02 2.61 -11.62
N LYS A 239 -6.25 2.02 -12.80
CA LYS A 239 -6.26 2.76 -14.08
C LYS A 239 -7.30 3.86 -14.11
N GLU A 240 -8.55 3.55 -13.72
CA GLU A 240 -9.66 4.52 -13.64
C GLU A 240 -9.31 5.66 -12.67
N PHE A 241 -8.81 5.31 -11.48
CA PHE A 241 -8.43 6.28 -10.46
C PHE A 241 -7.33 7.22 -10.95
N LEU A 242 -6.22 6.69 -11.47
CA LEU A 242 -5.11 7.53 -11.96
C LEU A 242 -5.52 8.40 -13.15
N ALA A 243 -6.44 7.94 -14.00
CA ALA A 243 -6.99 8.74 -15.09
C ALA A 243 -7.84 9.91 -14.57
N SER A 244 -8.55 9.75 -13.44
CA SER A 244 -9.37 10.80 -12.85
C SER A 244 -8.56 11.91 -12.16
N LEU A 245 -7.26 11.72 -11.94
CA LEU A 245 -6.35 12.69 -11.33
C LEU A 245 -5.66 13.62 -12.35
N ARG A 246 -5.87 13.38 -13.64
CA ARG A 246 -5.31 14.17 -14.75
C ARG A 246 -6.32 15.21 -15.20
#